data_15ff5cb17a573c006b6f77666300efc1
#
_entry.id   15ff5cb17a573c006b6f77666300efc1
#
_cell.length_a   1.000
_cell.length_b   1.000
_cell.length_c   1.000
_cell.angle_alpha   90.00
_cell.angle_beta   90.00
_cell.angle_gamma   90.00
#
_symmetry.space_group_name_H-M   'P 1'
#
loop_
_entity.id
_entity.type
_entity.pdbx_description
1 polymer ?
#
loop_
_entity_poly.entity_id
_entity_poly.type
_entity_poly.pdbx_seq_one_letter_code
_entity_poly.pdbx_strand_id
1 'polypeptide(L)' 'MKKRVYLTYPKEQVKEPLLYQVGKNFAVVTNIRQASVSDKIGLVALELEGEPEEIEKAIQFFIQKGVTVEPI' A
#
# COMPACT_ATOMS: atom_id res chain seq x y z
N MET A 1 -4.02 7.57 -14.01
CA MET A 1 -4.14 8.34 -12.77
C MET A 1 -3.07 7.90 -11.79
N LYS A 2 -2.59 8.83 -10.99
CA LYS A 2 -1.62 8.54 -9.93
C LYS A 2 -2.19 9.04 -8.62
N LYS A 3 -2.02 8.24 -7.56
CA LYS A 3 -2.47 8.62 -6.23
C LYS A 3 -1.39 8.27 -5.23
N ARG A 4 -1.08 9.20 -4.33
CA ARG A 4 -0.11 8.98 -3.26
C ARG A 4 -0.84 8.73 -1.96
N VAL A 5 -0.37 7.75 -1.22
CA VAL A 5 -0.93 7.40 0.08
C VAL A 5 0.19 7.09 1.06
N TYR A 6 -0.09 7.30 2.34
CA TYR A 6 0.74 6.79 3.41
C TYR A 6 0.13 5.48 3.91
N LEU A 7 0.96 4.45 3.99
CA LEU A 7 0.58 3.17 4.55
C LEU A 7 1.24 3.01 5.91
N THR A 8 0.45 2.63 6.90
CA THR A 8 0.97 2.27 8.22
C THR A 8 0.70 0.79 8.42
N TYR A 9 1.76 -0.01 8.44
CA TYR A 9 1.68 -1.45 8.59
C TYR A 9 1.79 -1.81 10.07
N PRO A 10 0.84 -2.56 10.63
CA PRO A 10 1.02 -3.11 11.96
C PRO A 10 2.08 -4.22 11.94
N LYS A 11 2.60 -4.57 13.10
CA LYS A 11 3.69 -5.52 13.26
C LYS A 11 3.46 -6.83 12.49
N GLU A 12 2.26 -7.37 12.57
CA GLU A 12 1.92 -8.65 11.93
C GLU A 12 1.99 -8.57 10.42
N GLN A 13 1.65 -7.41 9.84
CA GLN A 13 1.56 -7.25 8.40
C GLN A 13 2.89 -6.85 7.76
N VAL A 14 3.87 -6.45 8.54
CA VAL A 14 5.19 -6.11 8.00
C VAL A 14 5.82 -7.31 7.30
N LYS A 15 5.48 -8.53 7.74
CA LYS A 15 6.02 -9.76 7.18
C LYS A 15 5.31 -10.22 5.91
N GLU A 16 4.15 -9.65 5.58
CA GLU A 16 3.39 -10.02 4.40
C GLU A 16 3.89 -9.24 3.19
N PRO A 17 4.04 -9.89 2.02
CA PRO A 17 4.48 -9.19 0.81
C PRO A 17 3.31 -8.46 0.15
N LEU A 18 2.69 -7.52 0.85
CA LEU A 18 1.46 -6.88 0.40
C LEU A 18 1.65 -6.06 -0.87
N LEU A 19 2.78 -5.36 -1.01
CA LEU A 19 3.04 -4.57 -2.22
C LEU A 19 3.12 -5.47 -3.46
N TYR A 20 3.77 -6.61 -3.32
CA TYR A 20 3.85 -7.59 -4.39
C TYR A 20 2.45 -8.12 -4.73
N GLN A 21 1.65 -8.45 -3.71
CA GLN A 21 0.31 -8.97 -3.90
C GLN A 21 -0.58 -7.97 -4.61
N VAL A 22 -0.48 -6.70 -4.25
CA VAL A 22 -1.25 -5.63 -4.90
C VAL A 22 -0.86 -5.51 -6.37
N GLY A 23 0.43 -5.46 -6.67
CA GLY A 23 0.89 -5.37 -8.05
C GLY A 23 0.53 -6.57 -8.90
N LYS A 24 0.40 -7.74 -8.27
CA LYS A 24 0.04 -8.98 -8.96
C LYS A 24 -1.47 -9.09 -9.20
N ASN A 25 -2.27 -8.67 -8.21
CA ASN A 25 -3.72 -8.93 -8.23
C ASN A 25 -4.54 -7.78 -8.83
N PHE A 26 -3.97 -6.61 -8.92
CA PHE A 26 -4.68 -5.43 -9.42
C PHE A 26 -3.87 -4.78 -10.54
N ALA A 27 -4.56 -4.11 -11.46
CA ALA A 27 -3.90 -3.45 -12.58
C ALA A 27 -3.36 -2.08 -12.15
N VAL A 28 -2.43 -2.10 -11.19
CA VAL A 28 -1.77 -0.89 -10.69
C VAL A 28 -0.27 -1.08 -10.66
N VAL A 29 0.45 0.02 -10.85
CA VAL A 29 1.90 0.07 -10.66
C VAL A 29 2.15 0.71 -9.30
N THR A 30 2.96 0.06 -8.49
CA THR A 30 3.31 0.57 -7.16
C THR A 30 4.71 1.16 -7.21
N ASN A 31 4.87 2.32 -6.59
CA ASN A 31 6.16 3.02 -6.56
C ASN A 31 6.39 3.54 -5.15
N ILE A 32 7.39 2.96 -4.47
CA ILE A 32 7.72 3.39 -3.12
C ILE A 32 8.50 4.71 -3.20
N ARG A 33 7.97 5.75 -2.57
CA ARG A 33 8.61 7.05 -2.52
C ARG A 33 9.48 7.19 -1.28
N GLN A 34 9.06 6.57 -0.18
CA GLN A 34 9.80 6.60 1.07
C GLN A 34 9.31 5.45 1.93
N ALA A 35 10.19 4.84 2.68
CA ALA A 35 9.82 3.76 3.59
C ALA A 35 10.67 3.82 4.84
N SER A 36 10.04 3.48 5.97
CA SER A 36 10.71 3.35 7.25
C SER A 36 10.11 2.15 7.98
N VAL A 37 10.92 1.19 8.33
CA VAL A 37 10.47 -0.03 8.99
C VAL A 37 11.20 -0.21 10.31
N SER A 38 10.44 -0.46 11.37
CA SER A 38 11.00 -0.77 12.69
C SER A 38 10.44 -2.11 13.15
N ASP A 39 10.81 -2.53 14.36
CA ASP A 39 10.33 -3.80 14.92
C ASP A 39 8.82 -3.82 15.17
N LYS A 40 8.21 -2.64 15.27
CA LYS A 40 6.82 -2.52 15.68
C LYS A 40 5.89 -1.97 14.58
N ILE A 41 6.44 -1.25 13.62
CA ILE A 41 5.62 -0.57 12.63
C ILE A 41 6.39 -0.33 11.34
N GLY A 42 5.69 -0.39 10.23
CA GLY A 42 6.24 -0.01 8.94
C GLY A 42 5.46 1.16 8.38
N LEU A 43 6.18 2.18 7.93
CA LEU A 43 5.59 3.36 7.29
C LEU A 43 6.07 3.43 5.85
N VAL A 44 5.14 3.54 4.91
CA VAL A 44 5.48 3.59 3.49
C VAL A 44 4.70 4.73 2.82
N ALA A 45 5.42 5.62 2.16
CA ALA A 45 4.80 6.58 1.26
C ALA A 45 4.80 5.95 -0.13
N LEU A 46 3.62 5.65 -0.64
CA LEU A 46 3.42 4.87 -1.86
C LEU A 46 2.69 5.68 -2.91
N GLU A 47 3.13 5.55 -4.15
CA GLU A 47 2.42 6.09 -5.29
C GLU A 47 1.81 4.92 -6.07
N LEU A 48 0.49 5.00 -6.30
CA LEU A 48 -0.25 4.02 -7.07
C LEU A 48 -0.63 4.65 -8.41
N GLU A 49 -0.37 3.93 -9.49
CA GLU A 49 -0.69 4.39 -10.84
C GLU A 49 -1.57 3.36 -11.53
N GLY A 50 -2.67 3.81 -12.12
CA GLY A 50 -3.61 2.95 -12.82
C GLY A 50 -4.96 3.62 -12.96
N GLU A 51 -5.96 2.86 -13.38
CA GLU A 51 -7.33 3.33 -13.45
C GLU A 51 -7.87 3.57 -12.05
N PRO A 52 -8.72 4.60 -11.86
CA PRO A 52 -9.25 4.91 -10.52
C PRO A 52 -9.90 3.72 -9.83
N GLU A 53 -10.60 2.88 -10.58
CA GLU A 53 -11.25 1.69 -10.03
C GLU A 53 -10.26 0.69 -9.47
N GLU A 54 -9.15 0.48 -10.18
CA GLU A 54 -8.11 -0.45 -9.75
C GLU A 54 -7.35 0.09 -8.55
N ILE A 55 -7.09 1.39 -8.54
CA ILE A 55 -6.45 2.05 -7.40
C ILE A 55 -7.30 1.87 -6.14
N GLU A 56 -8.62 2.09 -6.27
CA GLU A 56 -9.53 1.93 -5.13
C GLU A 56 -9.54 0.50 -4.62
N LYS A 57 -9.57 -0.48 -5.51
CA LYS A 57 -9.50 -1.89 -5.11
C LYS A 57 -8.21 -2.20 -4.36
N ALA A 58 -7.10 -1.65 -4.81
CA ALA A 58 -5.81 -1.84 -4.15
C ALA A 58 -5.83 -1.25 -2.75
N ILE A 59 -6.39 -0.05 -2.59
CA ILE A 59 -6.51 0.59 -1.29
C ILE A 59 -7.36 -0.26 -0.35
N GLN A 60 -8.50 -0.76 -0.83
CA GLN A 60 -9.37 -1.62 -0.03
C GLN A 60 -8.68 -2.91 0.39
N PHE A 61 -7.85 -3.48 -0.49
CA PHE A 61 -7.06 -4.65 -0.17
C PHE A 61 -6.14 -4.37 1.03
N PHE A 62 -5.42 -3.24 1.01
CA PHE A 62 -4.57 -2.87 2.14
C PHE A 62 -5.38 -2.74 3.43
N ILE A 63 -6.53 -2.08 3.35
CA ILE A 63 -7.39 -1.88 4.53
C ILE A 63 -7.86 -3.23 5.08
N GLN A 64 -8.27 -4.14 4.21
CA GLN A 64 -8.71 -5.47 4.63
C GLN A 64 -7.60 -6.27 5.30
N LYS A 65 -6.35 -6.00 4.94
CA LYS A 65 -5.21 -6.67 5.55
C LYS A 65 -4.74 -5.99 6.84
N GLY A 66 -5.47 -4.98 7.29
CA GLY A 66 -5.15 -4.30 8.54
C GLY A 66 -4.17 -3.14 8.41
N VAL A 67 -3.86 -2.74 7.19
CA VAL A 67 -2.98 -1.60 6.94
C VAL A 67 -3.81 -0.32 7.00
N THR A 68 -3.32 0.69 7.71
CA THR A 68 -3.95 2.00 7.71
C THR A 68 -3.49 2.76 6.47
N VAL A 69 -4.45 3.29 5.71
CA VAL A 69 -4.17 4.03 4.47
C VAL A 69 -4.66 5.46 4.65
N GLU A 70 -3.74 6.41 4.45
CA GLU A 70 -4.07 7.83 4.53
C GLU A 70 -3.67 8.51 3.22
N PRO A 71 -4.55 9.31 2.60
CA PRO A 71 -4.18 10.06 1.41
C PRO A 71 -3.18 11.17 1.77
N ILE A 72 -2.29 11.42 0.85
CA ILE A 72 -1.34 12.52 1.01
C ILE A 72 -1.94 13.80 0.43
#